data_d34edd50dfe924ec581850f490b45f58
#
_entry.id   d34edd50dfe924ec581850f490b45f58
#
_cell.length_a   1.000
_cell.length_b   1.000
_cell.length_c   1.000
_cell.angle_alpha   90.00
_cell.angle_beta   90.00
_cell.angle_gamma   90.00
#
_symmetry.space_group_name_H-M   'P 1'
#
loop_
_entity.id
_entity.type
_entity.pdbx_description
1 polymer ?
#
loop_
_entity_poly.entity_id
_entity_poly.type
_entity_poly.pdbx_seq_one_letter_code
_entity_poly.pdbx_strand_id
1 'polypeptide(L)'
;MKYIVYILLFFPVWVTAQTYKYIGIEDGLSNRRIFNIQKDAQGYMWFLTNEGMDRYNGKDIKHYKLNKEGTILDAPIRLGWLYTEPHIGIWVVGKQGRVFQYEADRDDFKMVYKLPDTSEAISCGYLDRNDNIWICRKDTVLLYNIKDAHIVRFPNVLHSSITAIEQVDEHHFFIATETGVRYVKLENGILETMPVETLDYFHAQVSELYFHRQLKRLFIGSFERGVFVYDMNTQEIIRPDADLSDVNIARISPLNETELLIATEGMGVYKVNVNTCELEDYIIANYQSYNEMNGNNINDVFVDEEKRIWLANYPTGITVIDNRYENYHWMKHAMGNAQSLINDQVQAVIEDHEGDLWFGTSNGISLYNSKTGQWHSFLSSFNHQLKDKNHIFITLCEVAPGIIWAGGYTSGIYKINKETLSVEYFSPYLLSHVNMRPDKYIRDIVKDSRGHIWSGGYYNLKCFDLETNSARLYPGLNSITSIVEKDKDNMWIGTAAGLYLLNRNTGEYQYIEMEIGITYINTLYQADNGLLYIGTNGMGVFIYNPQDKTFEHYFSDNSALVSNRIFTILPEVDGRIMMSTENGITCFHTKEKIFRNWTRGEGLLPAYFIRGSIQNVAWTKCRTKYVKPLVHR
;
A
#
# COMPACT_ATOMS: atom_id res chain seq x y z
N MET A 1 -43.77 9.02 47.03
CA MET A 1 -42.55 9.50 46.35
C MET A 1 -42.08 8.41 45.39
N LYS A 2 -42.34 8.60 44.08
CA LYS A 2 -41.87 7.67 43.01
C LYS A 2 -40.56 8.19 42.47
N TYR A 3 -39.48 7.43 42.64
CA TYR A 3 -38.19 7.72 42.00
C TYR A 3 -38.25 7.23 40.56
N ILE A 4 -38.15 8.15 39.60
CA ILE A 4 -37.94 7.87 38.18
C ILE A 4 -36.45 7.76 37.99
N VAL A 5 -35.97 6.54 37.75
CA VAL A 5 -34.57 6.29 37.37
C VAL A 5 -34.47 6.52 35.85
N TYR A 6 -33.78 7.59 35.44
CA TYR A 6 -33.39 7.79 34.05
C TYR A 6 -32.18 6.87 33.73
N ILE A 7 -32.46 5.82 33.00
CA ILE A 7 -31.39 5.03 32.34
C ILE A 7 -30.93 5.82 31.12
N LEU A 8 -29.82 6.52 31.26
CA LEU A 8 -29.06 7.07 30.13
C LEU A 8 -28.45 5.90 29.36
N LEU A 9 -29.08 5.50 28.28
CA LEU A 9 -28.50 4.62 27.26
C LEU A 9 -27.40 5.40 26.57
N PHE A 10 -26.16 5.19 26.99
CA PHE A 10 -24.99 5.55 26.22
C PHE A 10 -24.93 4.63 24.98
N PHE A 11 -25.43 5.08 23.86
CA PHE A 11 -25.02 4.53 22.58
C PHE A 11 -23.57 4.98 22.35
N PRO A 12 -22.61 4.07 22.17
CA PRO A 12 -21.29 4.47 21.72
C PRO A 12 -21.46 5.08 20.32
N VAL A 13 -21.28 6.38 20.22
CA VAL A 13 -21.09 7.05 18.93
C VAL A 13 -19.72 6.57 18.45
N TRP A 14 -19.72 5.67 17.50
CA TRP A 14 -18.53 5.25 16.78
C TRP A 14 -18.08 6.43 15.93
N VAL A 15 -17.15 7.22 16.44
CA VAL A 15 -16.46 8.24 15.63
C VAL A 15 -15.45 7.48 14.76
N THR A 16 -15.80 7.32 13.51
CA THR A 16 -14.90 6.79 12.50
C THR A 16 -13.79 7.83 12.25
N ALA A 17 -12.58 7.52 12.65
CA ALA A 17 -11.43 8.39 12.40
C ALA A 17 -10.88 8.11 10.99
N GLN A 18 -11.37 8.84 10.00
CA GLN A 18 -10.74 8.89 8.66
C GLN A 18 -9.36 9.55 8.77
N THR A 19 -8.36 8.97 8.11
CA THR A 19 -7.06 9.62 8.01
C THR A 19 -6.89 10.27 6.65
N TYR A 20 -6.47 11.54 6.68
CA TYR A 20 -6.19 12.33 5.49
C TYR A 20 -4.68 12.49 5.32
N LYS A 21 -4.18 12.19 4.15
CA LYS A 21 -2.83 12.50 3.72
C LYS A 21 -2.86 13.50 2.58
N TYR A 22 -1.92 14.41 2.59
CA TYR A 22 -1.72 15.38 1.52
C TYR A 22 -0.42 15.10 0.79
N ILE A 23 -0.45 15.22 -0.53
CA ILE A 23 0.73 15.14 -1.39
C ILE A 23 0.76 16.41 -2.22
N GLY A 24 1.76 17.25 -1.96
CA GLY A 24 1.92 18.58 -2.56
C GLY A 24 3.24 18.73 -3.34
N ILE A 25 3.56 19.96 -3.71
CA ILE A 25 4.84 20.32 -4.33
C ILE A 25 6.02 19.99 -3.40
N GLU A 26 5.83 20.16 -2.10
CA GLU A 26 6.79 19.85 -1.04
C GLU A 26 7.13 18.35 -0.95
N ASP A 27 6.23 17.49 -1.44
CA ASP A 27 6.43 16.04 -1.52
C ASP A 27 6.99 15.60 -2.87
N GLY A 28 7.21 16.56 -3.80
CA GLY A 28 7.80 16.32 -5.11
C GLY A 28 6.84 16.33 -6.29
N LEU A 29 5.53 16.68 -6.11
CA LEU A 29 4.63 16.89 -7.24
C LEU A 29 5.17 17.99 -8.16
N SER A 30 5.12 17.74 -9.47
CA SER A 30 5.54 18.73 -10.47
C SER A 30 4.60 19.92 -10.57
N ASN A 31 3.31 19.72 -10.31
CA ASN A 31 2.28 20.75 -10.34
C ASN A 31 1.14 20.43 -9.36
N ARG A 32 0.53 21.48 -8.79
CA ARG A 32 -0.63 21.35 -7.88
C ARG A 32 -1.93 21.01 -8.62
N ARG A 33 -2.01 21.26 -9.91
CA ARG A 33 -3.20 20.95 -10.70
C ARG A 33 -3.08 19.57 -11.32
N ILE A 34 -3.82 18.65 -10.75
CA ILE A 34 -3.94 17.26 -11.20
C ILE A 34 -5.23 17.12 -11.99
N PHE A 35 -5.19 16.47 -13.15
CA PHE A 35 -6.35 16.26 -14.03
C PHE A 35 -6.86 14.84 -13.97
N ASN A 36 -5.97 13.87 -13.74
CA ASN A 36 -6.35 12.48 -13.70
C ASN A 36 -5.41 11.69 -12.78
N ILE A 37 -5.98 10.72 -12.06
CA ILE A 37 -5.30 9.81 -11.15
C ILE A 37 -5.59 8.39 -11.59
N GLN A 38 -4.54 7.58 -11.78
CA GLN A 38 -4.66 6.18 -12.14
C GLN A 38 -3.62 5.35 -11.39
N LYS A 39 -3.86 4.04 -11.26
CA LYS A 39 -2.92 3.08 -10.68
C LYS A 39 -2.55 2.04 -11.72
N ASP A 40 -1.24 1.75 -11.84
CA ASP A 40 -0.80 0.70 -12.75
C ASP A 40 -0.78 -0.69 -12.09
N ALA A 41 -0.51 -1.72 -12.90
CA ALA A 41 -0.45 -3.11 -12.45
C ALA A 41 0.70 -3.40 -11.47
N GLN A 42 1.75 -2.56 -11.45
CA GLN A 42 2.85 -2.66 -10.49
C GLN A 42 2.54 -1.99 -9.15
N GLY A 43 1.43 -1.24 -9.06
CA GLY A 43 1.01 -0.55 -7.84
C GLY A 43 1.47 0.91 -7.75
N TYR A 44 2.12 1.46 -8.78
CA TYR A 44 2.43 2.88 -8.83
C TYR A 44 1.18 3.72 -9.07
N MET A 45 1.09 4.85 -8.39
CA MET A 45 0.09 5.86 -8.69
C MET A 45 0.64 6.85 -9.72
N TRP A 46 -0.15 7.12 -10.74
CA TRP A 46 0.19 8.03 -11.83
C TRP A 46 -0.71 9.24 -11.80
N PHE A 47 -0.13 10.42 -11.89
CA PHE A 47 -0.81 11.70 -11.83
C PHE A 47 -0.56 12.49 -13.10
N LEU A 48 -1.64 12.82 -13.79
CA LEU A 48 -1.59 13.68 -14.97
C LEU A 48 -1.63 15.14 -14.50
N THR A 49 -0.57 15.90 -14.77
CA THR A 49 -0.43 17.30 -14.33
C THR A 49 -0.30 18.27 -15.50
N ASN A 50 -0.29 19.57 -15.22
CA ASN A 50 0.03 20.58 -16.25
C ASN A 50 1.48 20.50 -16.78
N GLU A 51 2.41 19.94 -16.01
CA GLU A 51 3.84 19.89 -16.33
C GLU A 51 4.26 18.55 -16.96
N GLY A 52 3.39 17.55 -16.94
CA GLY A 52 3.68 16.21 -17.42
C GLY A 52 3.04 15.12 -16.57
N MET A 53 3.72 14.00 -16.48
CA MET A 53 3.30 12.86 -15.68
C MET A 53 4.15 12.73 -14.43
N ASP A 54 3.50 12.52 -13.30
CA ASP A 54 4.16 12.16 -12.05
C ASP A 54 3.84 10.71 -11.69
N ARG A 55 4.87 9.92 -11.33
CA ARG A 55 4.73 8.55 -10.81
C ARG A 55 5.10 8.52 -9.35
N TYR A 56 4.19 8.07 -8.51
CA TYR A 56 4.35 7.95 -7.07
C TYR A 56 4.44 6.48 -6.64
N ASN A 57 5.47 6.13 -5.87
CA ASN A 57 5.75 4.77 -5.38
C ASN A 57 5.32 4.54 -3.92
N GLY A 58 4.57 5.46 -3.32
CA GLY A 58 4.24 5.45 -1.89
C GLY A 58 5.12 6.38 -1.06
N LYS A 59 6.29 6.78 -1.57
CA LYS A 59 7.24 7.69 -0.91
C LYS A 59 7.72 8.80 -1.84
N ASP A 60 8.35 8.43 -2.95
CA ASP A 60 9.01 9.36 -3.85
C ASP A 60 8.18 9.58 -5.12
N ILE A 61 8.28 10.77 -5.70
CA ILE A 61 7.62 11.12 -6.95
C ILE A 61 8.67 11.30 -8.03
N LYS A 62 8.51 10.54 -9.12
CA LYS A 62 9.32 10.71 -10.33
C LYS A 62 8.52 11.46 -11.39
N HIS A 63 9.13 12.52 -11.94
CA HIS A 63 8.50 13.37 -12.93
C HIS A 63 8.96 13.03 -14.37
N TYR A 64 8.01 12.93 -15.30
CA TYR A 64 8.23 12.70 -16.72
C TYR A 64 7.73 13.89 -17.54
N LYS A 65 8.64 14.59 -18.21
CA LYS A 65 8.30 15.66 -19.15
C LYS A 65 7.99 15.06 -20.51
N LEU A 66 6.76 15.22 -20.97
CA LEU A 66 6.32 14.67 -22.26
C LEU A 66 6.77 15.51 -23.47
N ASN A 67 7.45 16.64 -23.23
CA ASN A 67 7.90 17.58 -24.25
C ASN A 67 9.40 17.47 -24.44
N LYS A 68 9.87 16.59 -25.36
CA LYS A 68 11.30 16.36 -25.64
C LYS A 68 11.83 17.10 -26.86
N GLU A 69 11.00 17.76 -27.65
CA GLU A 69 11.48 18.59 -28.77
C GLU A 69 11.83 19.97 -28.22
N GLY A 70 13.13 20.19 -27.93
CA GLY A 70 13.72 21.36 -27.28
C GLY A 70 13.55 22.73 -27.96
N THR A 71 12.37 23.07 -28.39
CA THR A 71 11.98 24.40 -28.84
C THR A 71 11.26 25.14 -27.73
N ILE A 72 11.80 26.30 -27.35
CA ILE A 72 11.31 27.25 -26.34
C ILE A 72 9.87 27.76 -26.61
N LEU A 73 9.24 27.32 -27.69
CA LEU A 73 7.92 27.78 -28.17
C LEU A 73 6.78 26.77 -27.95
N ASP A 74 7.05 25.58 -27.46
CA ASP A 74 5.97 24.66 -27.14
C ASP A 74 5.41 25.00 -25.76
N ALA A 75 4.26 25.66 -25.77
CA ALA A 75 3.40 25.77 -24.59
C ALA A 75 3.28 24.40 -23.94
N PRO A 76 3.22 24.33 -22.59
CA PRO A 76 3.07 23.05 -21.88
C PRO A 76 1.96 22.25 -22.56
N ILE A 77 2.22 20.99 -22.87
CA ILE A 77 1.25 20.12 -23.51
C ILE A 77 0.04 20.11 -22.58
N ARG A 78 -1.08 20.67 -23.01
CA ARG A 78 -2.33 20.52 -22.27
C ARG A 78 -2.68 19.05 -22.32
N LEU A 79 -2.38 18.35 -21.24
CA LEU A 79 -2.65 16.94 -21.08
C LEU A 79 -4.14 16.76 -20.87
N GLY A 80 -4.69 15.69 -21.41
CA GLY A 80 -6.12 15.46 -21.45
C GLY A 80 -6.54 14.22 -20.66
N TRP A 81 -5.99 13.06 -21.02
CA TRP A 81 -6.48 11.78 -20.54
C TRP A 81 -5.33 10.80 -20.28
N LEU A 82 -5.45 10.04 -19.22
CA LEU A 82 -4.52 8.99 -18.79
C LEU A 82 -5.29 7.67 -18.69
N TYR A 83 -4.72 6.61 -19.24
CA TYR A 83 -5.27 5.25 -19.19
C TYR A 83 -4.20 4.28 -18.69
N THR A 84 -4.60 3.42 -17.76
CA THR A 84 -3.74 2.35 -17.22
C THR A 84 -4.53 1.05 -17.20
N GLU A 85 -4.19 0.13 -18.08
CA GLU A 85 -4.79 -1.20 -18.10
C GLU A 85 -3.70 -2.27 -18.12
N PRO A 86 -3.84 -3.37 -17.36
CA PRO A 86 -2.78 -4.37 -17.21
C PRO A 86 -2.29 -4.97 -18.53
N HIS A 87 -3.17 -5.09 -19.52
CA HIS A 87 -2.86 -5.74 -20.82
C HIS A 87 -2.31 -4.78 -21.87
N ILE A 88 -2.48 -3.48 -21.72
CA ILE A 88 -2.01 -2.47 -22.69
C ILE A 88 -0.96 -1.51 -22.12
N GLY A 89 -0.76 -1.50 -20.79
CA GLY A 89 0.15 -0.58 -20.10
C GLY A 89 -0.44 0.83 -19.93
N ILE A 90 0.44 1.84 -19.99
CA ILE A 90 0.11 3.22 -19.62
C ILE A 90 0.11 4.09 -20.88
N TRP A 91 -0.99 4.80 -21.10
CA TRP A 91 -1.21 5.64 -22.26
C TRP A 91 -1.67 7.04 -21.87
N VAL A 92 -1.14 8.04 -22.55
CA VAL A 92 -1.50 9.45 -22.33
C VAL A 92 -1.93 10.10 -23.64
N VAL A 93 -3.06 10.79 -23.62
CA VAL A 93 -3.57 11.55 -24.77
C VAL A 93 -3.52 13.04 -24.41
N GLY A 94 -2.74 13.81 -25.15
CA GLY A 94 -2.66 15.26 -25.00
C GLY A 94 -3.75 15.98 -25.79
N LYS A 95 -4.27 17.09 -25.27
CA LYS A 95 -5.32 17.92 -25.94
C LYS A 95 -4.93 18.47 -27.31
N GLN A 96 -3.65 18.37 -27.68
CA GLN A 96 -3.15 18.74 -29.02
C GLN A 96 -3.08 17.53 -29.97
N GLY A 97 -3.68 16.39 -29.60
CA GLY A 97 -3.71 15.18 -30.43
C GLY A 97 -2.39 14.42 -30.51
N ARG A 98 -1.58 14.50 -29.46
CA ARG A 98 -0.40 13.67 -29.28
C ARG A 98 -0.75 12.49 -28.38
N VAL A 99 -0.33 11.29 -28.76
CA VAL A 99 -0.52 10.05 -28.00
C VAL A 99 0.83 9.52 -27.56
N PHE A 100 0.96 9.23 -26.29
CA PHE A 100 2.18 8.71 -25.68
C PHE A 100 1.93 7.36 -25.04
N GLN A 101 2.90 6.47 -25.16
CA GLN A 101 2.96 5.19 -24.46
C GLN A 101 4.15 5.17 -23.52
N TYR A 102 3.98 4.67 -22.31
CA TYR A 102 5.08 4.42 -21.39
C TYR A 102 5.83 3.14 -21.78
N GLU A 103 7.14 3.24 -21.94
CA GLU A 103 8.05 2.12 -22.20
C GLU A 103 8.81 1.78 -20.90
N ALA A 104 8.46 0.67 -20.26
CA ALA A 104 9.03 0.26 -18.96
C ALA A 104 10.54 0.01 -19.02
N ASP A 105 11.04 -0.56 -20.13
CA ASP A 105 12.48 -0.84 -20.34
C ASP A 105 13.32 0.43 -20.38
N ARG A 106 12.74 1.56 -20.77
CA ARG A 106 13.39 2.86 -20.84
C ARG A 106 13.05 3.76 -19.67
N ASP A 107 12.05 3.34 -18.88
CA ASP A 107 11.44 4.13 -17.82
C ASP A 107 11.09 5.56 -18.28
N ASP A 108 10.42 5.67 -19.45
CA ASP A 108 10.09 6.93 -20.09
C ASP A 108 8.91 6.80 -21.07
N PHE A 109 8.32 7.94 -21.47
CA PHE A 109 7.25 8.00 -22.46
C PHE A 109 7.76 8.19 -23.86
N LYS A 110 7.17 7.44 -24.81
CA LYS A 110 7.39 7.56 -26.25
C LYS A 110 6.14 8.10 -26.91
N MET A 111 6.30 9.12 -27.74
CA MET A 111 5.20 9.58 -28.60
C MET A 111 5.01 8.56 -29.74
N VAL A 112 3.82 7.96 -29.81
CA VAL A 112 3.48 6.93 -30.80
C VAL A 112 2.60 7.47 -31.92
N TYR A 113 1.87 8.56 -31.65
CA TYR A 113 1.05 9.20 -32.66
C TYR A 113 0.93 10.71 -32.43
N LYS A 114 0.82 11.48 -33.52
CA LYS A 114 0.59 12.92 -33.54
C LYS A 114 -0.38 13.26 -34.66
N LEU A 115 -1.43 14.01 -34.35
CA LEU A 115 -2.33 14.55 -35.35
C LEU A 115 -1.56 15.45 -36.33
N PRO A 116 -1.81 15.31 -37.66
CA PRO A 116 -1.15 16.15 -38.66
C PRO A 116 -1.46 17.64 -38.49
N ASP A 117 -2.69 17.96 -38.11
CA ASP A 117 -3.13 19.31 -37.81
C ASP A 117 -3.42 19.49 -36.34
N THR A 118 -2.70 20.42 -35.70
CA THR A 118 -2.81 20.76 -34.28
C THR A 118 -3.49 22.10 -34.03
N SER A 119 -4.10 22.70 -35.05
CA SER A 119 -4.78 24.01 -34.95
C SER A 119 -6.00 23.96 -34.02
N GLU A 120 -6.68 22.82 -33.96
CA GLU A 120 -7.81 22.58 -33.06
C GLU A 120 -7.43 21.58 -31.95
N ALA A 121 -7.77 21.93 -30.71
CA ALA A 121 -7.65 21.01 -29.60
C ALA A 121 -8.66 19.86 -29.72
N ILE A 122 -8.29 18.67 -29.26
CA ILE A 122 -9.23 17.58 -29.08
C ILE A 122 -10.15 17.88 -27.90
N SER A 123 -11.43 17.55 -28.07
CA SER A 123 -12.46 17.79 -27.07
C SER A 123 -12.59 16.63 -26.08
N CYS A 124 -12.38 15.39 -26.55
CA CYS A 124 -12.47 14.18 -25.75
C CYS A 124 -11.45 13.13 -26.20
N GLY A 125 -10.83 12.46 -25.23
CA GLY A 125 -10.16 11.18 -25.40
C GLY A 125 -10.95 10.11 -24.65
N TYR A 126 -10.96 8.89 -25.15
CA TYR A 126 -11.61 7.75 -24.50
C TYR A 126 -10.94 6.46 -24.92
N LEU A 127 -10.72 5.54 -23.97
CA LEU A 127 -10.24 4.19 -24.25
C LEU A 127 -11.42 3.23 -24.19
N ASP A 128 -11.73 2.57 -25.31
CA ASP A 128 -12.77 1.57 -25.34
C ASP A 128 -12.24 0.17 -24.99
N ARG A 129 -13.13 -0.79 -24.79
CA ARG A 129 -12.79 -2.17 -24.42
C ARG A 129 -12.22 -3.02 -25.55
N ASN A 130 -12.23 -2.48 -26.75
CA ASN A 130 -11.62 -3.10 -27.93
C ASN A 130 -10.20 -2.58 -28.15
N ASP A 131 -9.61 -1.91 -27.13
CA ASP A 131 -8.28 -1.30 -27.14
C ASP A 131 -8.12 -0.21 -28.20
N ASN A 132 -9.19 0.56 -28.46
CA ASN A 132 -9.11 1.74 -29.30
C ASN A 132 -9.12 3.00 -28.45
N ILE A 133 -8.18 3.89 -28.72
CA ILE A 133 -8.19 5.26 -28.20
C ILE A 133 -8.99 6.13 -29.15
N TRP A 134 -10.11 6.65 -28.66
CA TRP A 134 -10.92 7.65 -29.35
C TRP A 134 -10.24 9.01 -29.18
N ILE A 135 -10.08 9.73 -30.28
CA ILE A 135 -9.56 11.08 -30.36
C ILE A 135 -10.60 11.94 -31.05
N CYS A 136 -11.37 12.69 -30.24
CA CYS A 136 -12.54 13.41 -30.74
C CYS A 136 -12.23 14.88 -30.98
N ARG A 137 -12.67 15.36 -32.13
CA ARG A 137 -12.71 16.78 -32.51
C ARG A 137 -14.14 17.16 -32.86
N LYS A 138 -14.38 18.45 -33.06
CA LYS A 138 -15.71 18.96 -33.42
C LYS A 138 -16.28 18.27 -34.66
N ASP A 139 -15.48 18.12 -35.70
CA ASP A 139 -15.93 17.61 -36.99
C ASP A 139 -15.45 16.18 -37.30
N THR A 140 -14.58 15.61 -36.49
CA THR A 140 -13.92 14.33 -36.79
C THR A 140 -13.67 13.52 -35.56
N VAL A 141 -13.85 12.21 -35.66
CA VAL A 141 -13.44 11.22 -34.67
C VAL A 141 -12.39 10.31 -35.29
N LEU A 142 -11.32 10.05 -34.57
CA LEU A 142 -10.29 9.07 -34.90
C LEU A 142 -10.28 7.98 -33.84
N LEU A 143 -10.14 6.74 -34.32
CA LEU A 143 -9.85 5.58 -33.46
C LEU A 143 -8.43 5.14 -33.74
N TYR A 144 -7.60 5.17 -32.73
CA TYR A 144 -6.25 4.60 -32.73
C TYR A 144 -6.29 3.24 -32.04
N ASN A 145 -6.14 2.15 -32.79
CA ASN A 145 -6.05 0.82 -32.19
C ASN A 145 -4.66 0.60 -31.61
N ILE A 146 -4.60 0.23 -30.34
CA ILE A 146 -3.34 0.09 -29.58
C ILE A 146 -2.51 -1.11 -30.07
N LYS A 147 -3.16 -2.21 -30.49
CA LYS A 147 -2.48 -3.47 -30.84
C LYS A 147 -1.75 -3.42 -32.16
N ASP A 148 -2.38 -2.87 -33.18
CA ASP A 148 -1.85 -2.86 -34.56
C ASP A 148 -1.45 -1.47 -35.03
N ALA A 149 -1.61 -0.44 -34.20
CA ALA A 149 -1.35 0.97 -34.49
C ALA A 149 -2.19 1.48 -35.71
N HIS A 150 -3.31 0.81 -36.02
CA HIS A 150 -4.20 1.19 -37.11
C HIS A 150 -5.07 2.37 -36.71
N ILE A 151 -5.32 3.27 -37.68
CA ILE A 151 -6.15 4.47 -37.48
C ILE A 151 -7.35 4.42 -38.40
N VAL A 152 -8.53 4.50 -37.81
CA VAL A 152 -9.79 4.72 -38.55
C VAL A 152 -10.24 6.16 -38.31
N ARG A 153 -10.64 6.85 -39.37
CA ARG A 153 -11.14 8.21 -39.29
C ARG A 153 -12.53 8.29 -39.89
N PHE A 154 -13.45 8.93 -39.18
CA PHE A 154 -14.81 9.16 -39.65
C PHE A 154 -15.33 10.54 -39.21
N PRO A 155 -16.34 11.09 -39.91
CA PRO A 155 -16.92 12.36 -39.52
C PRO A 155 -17.65 12.26 -38.18
N ASN A 156 -17.61 13.33 -37.39
CA ASN A 156 -18.45 13.44 -36.23
C ASN A 156 -19.88 13.80 -36.62
N VAL A 157 -20.73 12.78 -36.70
CA VAL A 157 -22.14 12.91 -37.11
C VAL A 157 -23.01 13.71 -36.13
N LEU A 158 -22.50 13.98 -34.94
CA LEU A 158 -23.22 14.76 -33.90
C LEU A 158 -23.12 16.27 -34.13
N HIS A 159 -22.21 16.74 -35.00
CA HIS A 159 -21.96 18.14 -35.31
C HIS A 159 -21.77 19.05 -34.08
N SER A 160 -21.31 18.47 -32.98
CA SER A 160 -21.06 19.13 -31.69
C SER A 160 -19.79 18.57 -31.05
N SER A 161 -19.14 19.35 -30.20
CA SER A 161 -17.96 18.88 -29.44
C SER A 161 -18.37 17.73 -28.54
N ILE A 162 -17.68 16.59 -28.65
CA ILE A 162 -17.85 15.43 -27.76
C ILE A 162 -17.11 15.73 -26.46
N THR A 163 -17.79 15.60 -25.34
CA THR A 163 -17.24 15.92 -24.01
C THR A 163 -16.92 14.68 -23.17
N ALA A 164 -17.74 13.62 -23.31
CA ALA A 164 -17.52 12.35 -22.64
C ALA A 164 -18.07 11.19 -23.50
N ILE A 165 -17.54 10.00 -23.32
CA ILE A 165 -17.98 8.77 -23.98
C ILE A 165 -18.07 7.67 -22.92
N GLU A 166 -19.09 6.82 -23.02
CA GLU A 166 -19.22 5.64 -22.18
C GLU A 166 -19.74 4.45 -23.00
N GLN A 167 -19.00 3.34 -22.93
CA GLN A 167 -19.32 2.16 -23.72
C GLN A 167 -20.37 1.27 -23.04
N VAL A 168 -21.46 0.97 -23.72
CA VAL A 168 -22.51 0.07 -23.26
C VAL A 168 -22.16 -1.39 -23.55
N ASP A 169 -21.90 -1.71 -24.81
CA ASP A 169 -21.49 -3.03 -25.30
C ASP A 169 -20.46 -2.90 -26.43
N GLU A 170 -20.18 -3.96 -27.19
CA GLU A 170 -19.15 -3.99 -28.22
C GLU A 170 -19.34 -2.91 -29.29
N HIS A 171 -20.59 -2.56 -29.59
CA HIS A 171 -20.94 -1.65 -30.69
C HIS A 171 -21.67 -0.38 -30.25
N HIS A 172 -22.21 -0.33 -29.05
CA HIS A 172 -23.05 0.76 -28.59
C HIS A 172 -22.37 1.63 -27.55
N PHE A 173 -22.58 2.94 -27.70
CA PHE A 173 -21.97 3.95 -26.82
C PHE A 173 -22.99 5.03 -26.45
N PHE A 174 -22.86 5.57 -25.24
CA PHE A 174 -23.41 6.88 -24.94
C PHE A 174 -22.33 7.93 -25.22
N ILE A 175 -22.67 8.95 -25.99
CA ILE A 175 -21.78 10.07 -26.31
C ILE A 175 -22.41 11.35 -25.78
N ALA A 176 -21.68 12.01 -24.88
CA ALA A 176 -22.04 13.32 -24.39
C ALA A 176 -21.49 14.41 -25.31
N THR A 177 -22.25 15.48 -25.43
CA THR A 177 -21.88 16.69 -26.14
C THR A 177 -22.17 17.94 -25.30
N GLU A 178 -21.79 19.10 -25.81
CA GLU A 178 -22.17 20.39 -25.21
C GLU A 178 -23.70 20.61 -25.16
N THR A 179 -24.49 19.83 -25.89
CA THR A 179 -25.93 20.01 -25.97
C THR A 179 -26.76 18.89 -25.36
N GLY A 180 -26.14 17.79 -24.95
CA GLY A 180 -26.82 16.64 -24.32
C GLY A 180 -26.12 15.32 -24.56
N VAL A 181 -26.84 14.22 -24.41
CA VAL A 181 -26.35 12.86 -24.58
C VAL A 181 -27.03 12.23 -25.80
N ARG A 182 -26.28 11.44 -26.57
CA ARG A 182 -26.79 10.64 -27.69
C ARG A 182 -26.41 9.18 -27.50
N TYR A 183 -27.33 8.29 -27.86
CA TYR A 183 -27.05 6.87 -27.96
C TYR A 183 -26.64 6.56 -29.40
N VAL A 184 -25.50 5.92 -29.60
CA VAL A 184 -24.91 5.71 -30.91
C VAL A 184 -24.48 4.27 -31.11
N LYS A 185 -24.45 3.81 -32.35
CA LYS A 185 -23.87 2.54 -32.78
C LYS A 185 -22.64 2.81 -33.63
N LEU A 186 -21.54 2.12 -33.33
CA LEU A 186 -20.35 2.09 -34.18
C LEU A 186 -20.20 0.71 -34.82
N GLU A 187 -20.31 0.67 -36.14
CA GLU A 187 -20.14 -0.58 -36.89
C GLU A 187 -19.41 -0.30 -38.21
N ASN A 188 -18.38 -1.11 -38.52
CA ASN A 188 -17.56 -0.97 -39.73
C ASN A 188 -16.98 0.44 -39.97
N GLY A 189 -16.62 1.17 -38.90
CA GLY A 189 -16.10 2.55 -38.97
C GLY A 189 -17.17 3.61 -39.29
N ILE A 190 -18.44 3.27 -39.18
CA ILE A 190 -19.57 4.18 -39.32
C ILE A 190 -20.22 4.40 -37.98
N LEU A 191 -20.36 5.67 -37.60
CA LEU A 191 -21.03 6.08 -36.37
C LEU A 191 -22.46 6.53 -36.71
N GLU A 192 -23.45 5.86 -36.17
CA GLU A 192 -24.87 6.15 -36.38
C GLU A 192 -25.57 6.50 -35.07
N THR A 193 -26.42 7.54 -35.12
CA THR A 193 -27.28 7.89 -33.97
C THR A 193 -28.48 6.98 -33.90
N MET A 194 -28.70 6.40 -32.72
CA MET A 194 -29.88 5.61 -32.40
C MET A 194 -30.88 6.50 -31.66
N PRO A 195 -32.09 6.73 -32.18
CA PRO A 195 -33.03 7.64 -31.55
C PRO A 195 -33.51 7.08 -30.20
N VAL A 196 -33.40 7.91 -29.17
CA VAL A 196 -33.93 7.66 -27.82
C VAL A 196 -34.64 8.93 -27.39
N GLU A 197 -35.97 8.92 -27.42
CA GLU A 197 -36.81 10.11 -27.29
C GLU A 197 -36.44 10.93 -26.02
N THR A 198 -36.27 10.27 -24.87
CA THR A 198 -35.92 10.93 -23.62
C THR A 198 -34.56 11.63 -23.66
N LEU A 199 -33.54 11.00 -24.28
CA LEU A 199 -32.21 11.58 -24.44
C LEU A 199 -32.17 12.65 -25.52
N ASP A 200 -32.99 12.53 -26.55
CA ASP A 200 -33.07 13.51 -27.65
C ASP A 200 -33.63 14.86 -27.14
N TYR A 201 -34.51 14.82 -26.15
CA TYR A 201 -35.05 16.01 -25.46
C TYR A 201 -34.23 16.43 -24.25
N PHE A 202 -33.22 15.67 -23.84
CA PHE A 202 -32.35 16.05 -22.75
C PHE A 202 -31.30 17.07 -23.20
N HIS A 203 -31.39 18.28 -22.67
CA HIS A 203 -30.51 19.39 -23.02
C HIS A 203 -29.71 19.84 -21.78
N ALA A 204 -28.45 19.46 -21.74
CA ALA A 204 -27.47 19.93 -20.74
C ALA A 204 -26.06 19.84 -21.34
N GLN A 205 -25.18 20.74 -20.93
CA GLN A 205 -23.76 20.60 -21.19
C GLN A 205 -23.23 19.49 -20.26
N VAL A 206 -22.87 18.36 -20.83
CA VAL A 206 -22.45 17.19 -20.06
C VAL A 206 -20.92 17.19 -19.93
N SER A 207 -20.44 16.93 -18.73
CA SER A 207 -19.00 16.89 -18.39
C SER A 207 -18.47 15.47 -18.24
N GLU A 208 -19.30 14.55 -17.73
CA GLU A 208 -18.87 13.18 -17.39
C GLU A 208 -20.02 12.18 -17.56
N LEU A 209 -19.70 10.93 -17.91
CA LEU A 209 -20.62 9.82 -18.02
C LEU A 209 -20.08 8.60 -17.27
N TYR A 210 -20.98 7.85 -16.63
CA TYR A 210 -20.70 6.54 -16.07
C TYR A 210 -21.88 5.60 -16.27
N PHE A 211 -21.67 4.43 -16.91
CA PHE A 211 -22.71 3.45 -17.16
C PHE A 211 -22.62 2.25 -16.21
N HIS A 212 -23.62 2.13 -15.32
CA HIS A 212 -23.76 0.98 -14.44
C HIS A 212 -24.47 -0.17 -15.18
N ARG A 213 -23.69 -1.16 -15.63
CA ARG A 213 -24.15 -2.19 -16.57
C ARG A 213 -25.21 -3.13 -16.04
N GLN A 214 -25.07 -3.59 -14.79
CA GLN A 214 -26.02 -4.54 -14.20
C GLN A 214 -27.44 -3.93 -14.10
N LEU A 215 -27.53 -2.67 -13.72
CA LEU A 215 -28.80 -1.96 -13.59
C LEU A 215 -29.23 -1.28 -14.90
N LYS A 216 -28.36 -1.22 -15.92
CA LYS A 216 -28.55 -0.47 -17.17
C LYS A 216 -28.92 1.00 -16.93
N ARG A 217 -28.20 1.64 -16.00
CA ARG A 217 -28.36 3.05 -15.64
C ARG A 217 -27.16 3.86 -16.06
N LEU A 218 -27.40 4.98 -16.76
CA LEU A 218 -26.39 5.94 -17.14
C LEU A 218 -26.44 7.13 -16.15
N PHE A 219 -25.35 7.33 -15.41
CA PHE A 219 -25.15 8.51 -14.58
C PHE A 219 -24.51 9.60 -15.45
N ILE A 220 -25.12 10.78 -15.45
CA ILE A 220 -24.77 11.91 -16.32
C ILE A 220 -24.38 13.08 -15.41
N GLY A 221 -23.09 13.43 -15.43
CA GLY A 221 -22.59 14.64 -14.79
C GLY A 221 -22.66 15.83 -15.75
N SER A 222 -23.14 16.96 -15.28
CA SER A 222 -23.29 18.15 -16.10
C SER A 222 -22.50 19.35 -15.59
N PHE A 223 -22.27 20.29 -16.48
CA PHE A 223 -21.82 21.64 -16.16
C PHE A 223 -23.02 22.42 -15.62
N GLU A 224 -22.97 22.93 -14.41
CA GLU A 224 -23.98 23.81 -13.79
C GLU A 224 -25.38 23.21 -13.53
N ARG A 225 -25.61 21.91 -13.75
CA ARG A 225 -26.93 21.29 -13.54
C ARG A 225 -26.90 20.04 -12.65
N GLY A 226 -25.73 19.70 -12.09
CA GLY A 226 -25.55 18.55 -11.20
C GLY A 226 -25.62 17.20 -11.91
N VAL A 227 -26.19 16.19 -11.27
CA VAL A 227 -26.25 14.81 -11.72
C VAL A 227 -27.64 14.42 -12.17
N PHE A 228 -27.71 13.64 -13.26
CA PHE A 228 -28.92 12.98 -13.74
C PHE A 228 -28.66 11.49 -13.92
N VAL A 229 -29.71 10.68 -13.83
CA VAL A 229 -29.63 9.23 -14.06
C VAL A 229 -30.65 8.85 -15.12
N TYR A 230 -30.19 8.34 -16.25
CA TYR A 230 -31.06 7.75 -17.26
C TYR A 230 -31.15 6.24 -17.04
N ASP A 231 -32.36 5.73 -16.83
CA ASP A 231 -32.64 4.31 -16.69
C ASP A 231 -33.09 3.75 -18.05
N MET A 232 -32.26 2.88 -18.66
CA MET A 232 -32.58 2.29 -19.98
C MET A 232 -33.80 1.35 -19.94
N ASN A 233 -34.16 0.80 -18.75
CA ASN A 233 -35.29 -0.12 -18.68
C ASN A 233 -36.62 0.62 -18.66
N THR A 234 -36.69 1.77 -17.98
CA THR A 234 -37.92 2.61 -17.96
C THR A 234 -37.91 3.74 -18.98
N GLN A 235 -36.74 4.04 -19.54
CA GLN A 235 -36.49 5.19 -20.44
C GLN A 235 -36.78 6.55 -19.80
N GLU A 236 -36.63 6.64 -18.45
CA GLU A 236 -36.85 7.85 -17.69
C GLU A 236 -35.53 8.48 -17.24
N ILE A 237 -35.54 9.81 -17.04
CA ILE A 237 -34.46 10.53 -16.43
C ILE A 237 -34.85 10.90 -14.99
N ILE A 238 -34.07 10.42 -14.03
CA ILE A 238 -34.20 10.71 -12.61
C ILE A 238 -33.19 11.80 -12.25
N ARG A 239 -33.61 12.77 -11.46
CA ARG A 239 -32.72 13.77 -10.85
C ARG A 239 -32.56 13.44 -9.36
N PRO A 240 -31.36 12.97 -8.93
CA PRO A 240 -31.17 12.51 -7.56
C PRO A 240 -31.41 13.57 -6.47
N ASP A 241 -30.95 14.81 -6.71
CA ASP A 241 -31.12 15.90 -5.74
C ASP A 241 -31.11 17.28 -6.41
N ALA A 242 -31.78 18.25 -5.78
CA ALA A 242 -31.82 19.64 -6.19
C ALA A 242 -30.58 20.46 -5.72
N ASP A 243 -29.87 20.00 -4.69
CA ASP A 243 -28.79 20.75 -4.04
C ASP A 243 -27.53 20.88 -4.89
N LEU A 244 -27.37 20.03 -5.94
CA LEU A 244 -26.29 20.13 -6.93
C LEU A 244 -26.70 20.91 -8.20
N SER A 245 -27.74 21.73 -8.16
CA SER A 245 -28.31 22.40 -9.33
C SER A 245 -27.38 23.44 -9.98
N ASP A 246 -26.38 23.94 -9.38
CA ASP A 246 -25.47 24.94 -9.94
C ASP A 246 -24.00 24.50 -9.80
N VAL A 247 -23.75 23.19 -9.83
CA VAL A 247 -22.44 22.61 -9.55
C VAL A 247 -21.91 21.85 -10.75
N ASN A 248 -20.65 22.07 -11.10
CA ASN A 248 -19.95 21.30 -12.11
C ASN A 248 -19.54 19.94 -11.57
N ILE A 249 -19.93 18.89 -12.28
CA ILE A 249 -19.49 17.52 -11.98
C ILE A 249 -18.19 17.26 -12.74
N ALA A 250 -17.13 17.02 -12.00
CA ALA A 250 -15.80 16.81 -12.55
C ALA A 250 -15.53 15.32 -12.87
N ARG A 251 -16.01 14.41 -12.00
CA ARG A 251 -15.81 12.97 -12.16
C ARG A 251 -16.90 12.15 -11.49
N ILE A 252 -17.23 11.00 -12.09
CA ILE A 252 -18.06 9.95 -11.51
C ILE A 252 -17.24 8.68 -11.44
N SER A 253 -17.05 8.09 -10.25
CA SER A 253 -16.19 6.93 -10.05
C SER A 253 -16.83 5.90 -9.10
N PRO A 254 -16.72 4.59 -9.37
CA PRO A 254 -17.27 3.58 -8.47
C PRO A 254 -16.50 3.54 -7.13
N LEU A 255 -17.26 3.58 -6.03
CA LEU A 255 -16.75 3.31 -4.67
C LEU A 255 -16.83 1.81 -4.36
N ASN A 256 -17.97 1.22 -4.70
CA ASN A 256 -18.25 -0.21 -4.55
C ASN A 256 -19.38 -0.62 -5.53
N GLU A 257 -19.93 -1.83 -5.38
CA GLU A 257 -20.98 -2.35 -6.26
C GLU A 257 -22.31 -1.56 -6.20
N THR A 258 -22.57 -0.84 -5.12
CA THR A 258 -23.85 -0.15 -4.87
C THR A 258 -23.73 1.37 -4.76
N GLU A 259 -22.52 1.91 -4.75
CA GLU A 259 -22.27 3.33 -4.52
C GLU A 259 -21.24 3.89 -5.48
N LEU A 260 -21.51 5.10 -5.99
CA LEU A 260 -20.57 5.90 -6.79
C LEU A 260 -20.19 7.17 -6.04
N LEU A 261 -18.97 7.64 -6.28
CA LEU A 261 -18.49 8.96 -5.85
C LEU A 261 -18.71 9.97 -6.96
N ILE A 262 -19.20 11.13 -6.60
CA ILE A 262 -19.41 12.28 -7.47
C ILE A 262 -18.49 13.40 -7.03
N ALA A 263 -17.41 13.62 -7.75
CA ALA A 263 -16.50 14.73 -7.53
C ALA A 263 -17.02 16.03 -8.15
N THR A 264 -16.94 17.12 -7.41
CA THR A 264 -17.47 18.42 -7.83
C THR A 264 -16.42 19.51 -7.82
N GLU A 265 -16.58 20.51 -8.68
CA GLU A 265 -15.79 21.73 -8.65
C GLU A 265 -16.38 22.72 -7.63
N GLY A 266 -15.98 22.58 -6.35
CA GLY A 266 -16.29 23.56 -5.31
C GLY A 266 -17.18 23.08 -4.16
N MET A 267 -17.85 21.92 -4.28
CA MET A 267 -18.74 21.38 -3.23
C MET A 267 -18.23 20.06 -2.61
N GLY A 268 -17.00 19.62 -2.94
CA GLY A 268 -16.42 18.40 -2.40
C GLY A 268 -16.86 17.14 -3.15
N VAL A 269 -17.03 16.02 -2.43
CA VAL A 269 -17.41 14.72 -2.99
C VAL A 269 -18.71 14.26 -2.36
N TYR A 270 -19.64 13.89 -3.23
CA TYR A 270 -20.92 13.29 -2.86
C TYR A 270 -20.89 11.78 -3.14
N LYS A 271 -21.81 11.07 -2.53
CA LYS A 271 -22.03 9.65 -2.75
C LYS A 271 -23.46 9.42 -3.24
N VAL A 272 -23.61 8.64 -4.31
CA VAL A 272 -24.91 8.25 -4.85
C VAL A 272 -25.09 6.75 -4.79
N ASN A 273 -26.25 6.31 -4.28
CA ASN A 273 -26.62 4.90 -4.31
C ASN A 273 -27.17 4.54 -5.71
N VAL A 274 -26.59 3.53 -6.37
CA VAL A 274 -26.96 3.16 -7.73
C VAL A 274 -28.34 2.55 -7.86
N ASN A 275 -28.91 2.00 -6.77
CA ASN A 275 -30.25 1.38 -6.74
C ASN A 275 -31.35 2.42 -6.48
N THR A 276 -31.18 3.24 -5.46
CA THR A 276 -32.21 4.22 -5.03
C THR A 276 -32.07 5.57 -5.72
N CYS A 277 -30.89 5.86 -6.30
CA CYS A 277 -30.50 7.18 -6.82
C CYS A 277 -30.50 8.28 -5.75
N GLU A 278 -30.46 7.93 -4.47
CA GLU A 278 -30.31 8.89 -3.37
C GLU A 278 -28.86 9.38 -3.34
N LEU A 279 -28.71 10.69 -3.18
CA LEU A 279 -27.43 11.40 -3.11
C LEU A 279 -27.25 11.93 -1.69
N GLU A 280 -26.04 11.77 -1.14
CA GLU A 280 -25.68 12.29 0.17
C GLU A 280 -24.31 12.96 0.17
N ASP A 281 -24.11 13.92 1.06
CA ASP A 281 -22.80 14.50 1.36
C ASP A 281 -21.87 13.41 1.87
N TYR A 282 -20.64 13.35 1.34
CA TYR A 282 -19.72 12.30 1.74
C TYR A 282 -18.38 12.84 2.25
N ILE A 283 -17.67 13.65 1.45
CA ILE A 283 -16.39 14.24 1.83
C ILE A 283 -16.44 15.72 1.51
N ILE A 284 -16.61 16.54 2.55
CA ILE A 284 -16.69 17.99 2.45
C ILE A 284 -15.66 18.62 3.38
N ALA A 285 -14.90 19.60 2.90
CA ALA A 285 -13.89 20.28 3.69
C ALA A 285 -14.54 21.10 4.82
N ASN A 286 -14.11 20.84 6.05
CA ASN A 286 -14.45 21.65 7.20
C ASN A 286 -13.22 22.50 7.60
N TYR A 287 -13.22 23.75 7.24
CA TYR A 287 -12.10 24.68 7.47
C TYR A 287 -11.78 24.95 8.96
N GLN A 288 -12.52 24.35 9.88
CA GLN A 288 -12.28 24.46 11.33
C GLN A 288 -11.46 23.29 11.90
N SER A 289 -11.19 22.26 11.11
CA SER A 289 -10.47 21.04 11.51
C SER A 289 -9.14 20.91 10.78
N TYR A 290 -8.06 20.60 11.51
CA TYR A 290 -6.71 20.41 10.95
C TYR A 290 -6.49 19.03 10.28
N ASN A 291 -7.44 18.12 10.37
CA ASN A 291 -7.34 16.74 9.87
C ASN A 291 -8.38 16.41 8.80
N GLU A 292 -8.79 17.38 8.01
CA GLU A 292 -9.83 17.21 7.01
C GLU A 292 -9.36 17.72 5.64
N MET A 293 -10.14 17.44 4.61
CA MET A 293 -9.83 17.81 3.22
C MET A 293 -9.52 19.31 3.07
N ASN A 294 -8.45 19.65 2.35
CA ASN A 294 -7.95 21.03 2.19
C ASN A 294 -8.67 21.87 1.12
N GLY A 295 -9.94 21.59 0.86
CA GLY A 295 -10.75 22.33 -0.10
C GLY A 295 -11.76 21.45 -0.83
N ASN A 296 -12.78 22.06 -1.39
CA ASN A 296 -13.92 21.40 -2.00
C ASN A 296 -13.86 21.34 -3.55
N ASN A 297 -12.78 21.83 -4.15
CA ASN A 297 -12.61 21.81 -5.60
C ASN A 297 -11.86 20.53 -6.02
N ILE A 298 -12.59 19.53 -6.50
CA ILE A 298 -12.06 18.19 -6.81
C ILE A 298 -12.14 17.98 -8.33
N ASN A 299 -10.98 17.87 -8.98
CA ASN A 299 -10.88 17.66 -10.43
C ASN A 299 -11.02 16.18 -10.83
N ASP A 300 -10.59 15.25 -9.97
CA ASP A 300 -10.68 13.80 -10.22
C ASP A 300 -10.78 13.03 -8.91
N VAL A 301 -11.39 11.86 -8.95
CA VAL A 301 -11.48 10.91 -7.85
C VAL A 301 -11.20 9.50 -8.35
N PHE A 302 -10.31 8.82 -7.65
CA PHE A 302 -9.93 7.44 -7.92
C PHE A 302 -10.01 6.61 -6.64
N VAL A 303 -10.60 5.41 -6.71
CA VAL A 303 -10.67 4.46 -5.60
C VAL A 303 -9.78 3.27 -5.94
N ASP A 304 -8.77 3.01 -5.13
CA ASP A 304 -7.88 1.88 -5.36
C ASP A 304 -8.43 0.56 -4.77
N GLU A 305 -7.74 -0.56 -5.04
CA GLU A 305 -8.17 -1.88 -4.59
C GLU A 305 -8.15 -2.01 -3.06
N GLU A 306 -7.33 -1.20 -2.39
CA GLU A 306 -7.29 -1.08 -0.94
C GLU A 306 -8.43 -0.22 -0.36
N LYS A 307 -9.34 0.28 -1.21
CA LYS A 307 -10.44 1.16 -0.83
C LYS A 307 -10.00 2.54 -0.31
N ARG A 308 -8.78 2.96 -0.65
CA ARG A 308 -8.35 4.35 -0.42
C ARG A 308 -8.97 5.23 -1.51
N ILE A 309 -9.40 6.42 -1.10
CA ILE A 309 -9.95 7.42 -2.01
C ILE A 309 -8.86 8.45 -2.28
N TRP A 310 -8.50 8.60 -3.52
CA TRP A 310 -7.53 9.57 -4.00
C TRP A 310 -8.26 10.71 -4.67
N LEU A 311 -8.06 11.94 -4.19
CA LEU A 311 -8.74 13.14 -4.68
C LEU A 311 -7.70 14.09 -5.28
N ALA A 312 -7.92 14.50 -6.53
CA ALA A 312 -7.20 15.62 -7.15
C ALA A 312 -7.79 16.94 -6.65
N ASN A 313 -7.23 17.45 -5.58
CA ASN A 313 -7.76 18.62 -4.87
C ASN A 313 -7.03 19.90 -5.29
N TYR A 314 -7.69 20.79 -6.03
CA TYR A 314 -7.11 22.07 -6.44
C TYR A 314 -7.42 23.17 -5.41
N PRO A 315 -6.44 24.02 -5.01
CA PRO A 315 -5.06 24.12 -5.51
C PRO A 315 -4.01 23.39 -4.64
N THR A 316 -4.38 22.39 -3.86
CA THR A 316 -3.49 21.80 -2.84
C THR A 316 -2.69 20.59 -3.33
N GLY A 317 -3.11 19.92 -4.41
CA GLY A 317 -2.47 18.73 -4.95
C GLY A 317 -3.35 17.50 -4.79
N ILE A 318 -2.90 16.48 -4.06
CA ILE A 318 -3.64 15.25 -3.87
C ILE A 318 -3.99 15.06 -2.40
N THR A 319 -5.24 14.70 -2.13
CA THR A 319 -5.69 14.22 -0.83
C THR A 319 -5.96 12.71 -0.92
N VAL A 320 -5.35 11.93 -0.03
CA VAL A 320 -5.61 10.50 0.11
C VAL A 320 -6.39 10.26 1.38
N ILE A 321 -7.52 9.59 1.27
CA ILE A 321 -8.37 9.21 2.39
C ILE A 321 -8.32 7.71 2.54
N ASP A 322 -7.95 7.25 3.73
CA ASP A 322 -7.88 5.84 4.05
C ASP A 322 -8.79 5.52 5.22
N ASN A 323 -9.85 4.78 4.95
CA ASN A 323 -10.86 4.37 5.93
C ASN A 323 -10.49 3.08 6.67
N ARG A 324 -9.33 2.46 6.35
CA ARG A 324 -8.91 1.16 6.93
C ARG A 324 -8.32 1.26 8.32
N TYR A 325 -8.06 2.49 8.81
CA TYR A 325 -7.38 2.72 10.09
C TYR A 325 -8.23 2.38 11.32
N GLU A 326 -9.50 2.10 11.18
CA GLU A 326 -10.35 1.58 12.28
C GLU A 326 -9.86 0.24 12.85
N ASN A 327 -8.96 -0.43 12.14
CA ASN A 327 -8.47 -1.76 12.48
C ASN A 327 -7.07 -1.79 13.08
N TYR A 328 -6.39 -0.63 13.24
CA TYR A 328 -5.08 -0.56 13.87
C TYR A 328 -5.19 -0.20 15.35
N HIS A 329 -4.74 -1.11 16.19
CA HIS A 329 -4.62 -0.84 17.61
C HIS A 329 -3.20 -0.34 17.92
N TRP A 330 -3.08 0.94 18.30
CA TRP A 330 -1.81 1.56 18.63
C TRP A 330 -1.44 1.29 20.09
N MET A 331 -0.34 0.56 20.28
CA MET A 331 0.25 0.34 21.60
C MET A 331 1.37 1.36 21.82
N LYS A 332 1.15 2.32 22.72
CA LYS A 332 2.07 3.43 22.98
C LYS A 332 2.48 3.50 24.45
N HIS A 333 3.65 4.12 24.69
CA HIS A 333 4.03 4.56 26.03
C HIS A 333 3.18 5.76 26.46
N ALA A 334 2.61 5.68 27.65
CA ALA A 334 1.93 6.80 28.29
C ALA A 334 2.65 7.18 29.58
N MET A 335 3.24 8.37 29.61
CA MET A 335 4.01 8.86 30.77
C MET A 335 3.16 8.82 32.03
N GLY A 336 3.67 8.20 33.10
CA GLY A 336 2.98 8.05 34.38
C GLY A 336 1.91 6.95 34.40
N ASN A 337 1.68 6.22 33.32
CA ASN A 337 0.74 5.11 33.25
C ASN A 337 1.48 3.76 33.17
N ALA A 338 1.49 3.00 34.27
CA ALA A 338 2.11 1.67 34.31
C ALA A 338 1.36 0.62 33.45
N GLN A 339 0.11 0.90 33.04
CA GLN A 339 -0.69 0.08 32.16
C GLN A 339 -0.54 0.54 30.70
N SER A 340 0.69 0.73 30.25
CA SER A 340 1.05 1.07 28.88
C SER A 340 2.40 0.45 28.51
N LEU A 341 2.75 0.50 27.23
CA LEU A 341 4.09 0.11 26.75
C LEU A 341 5.17 0.90 27.52
N ILE A 342 6.23 0.21 27.96
CA ILE A 342 7.27 0.84 28.78
C ILE A 342 8.11 1.89 28.02
N ASN A 343 8.24 1.73 26.71
CA ASN A 343 8.98 2.64 25.85
C ASN A 343 8.56 2.47 24.37
N ASP A 344 8.41 3.57 23.63
CA ASP A 344 7.95 3.55 22.22
C ASP A 344 9.01 3.02 21.23
N GLN A 345 10.28 2.94 21.64
CA GLN A 345 11.34 2.38 20.81
C GLN A 345 11.36 0.85 20.94
N VAL A 346 10.44 0.19 20.25
CA VAL A 346 10.32 -1.27 20.21
C VAL A 346 11.38 -1.87 19.29
N GLN A 347 12.16 -2.83 19.82
CA GLN A 347 13.26 -3.51 19.13
C GLN A 347 12.90 -4.95 18.72
N ALA A 348 12.03 -5.60 19.49
CA ALA A 348 11.57 -6.97 19.25
C ALA A 348 10.11 -7.13 19.69
N VAL A 349 9.35 -7.97 18.99
CA VAL A 349 7.97 -8.35 19.35
C VAL A 349 7.79 -9.83 19.12
N ILE A 350 7.31 -10.56 20.14
CA ILE A 350 6.86 -11.95 19.97
C ILE A 350 5.47 -12.13 20.56
N GLU A 351 4.74 -13.11 20.07
CA GLU A 351 3.54 -13.66 20.70
C GLU A 351 3.90 -14.98 21.38
N ASP A 352 3.52 -15.15 22.64
CA ASP A 352 3.72 -16.40 23.33
C ASP A 352 2.62 -17.42 23.02
N HIS A 353 2.80 -18.65 23.51
CA HIS A 353 1.86 -19.77 23.26
C HIS A 353 0.43 -19.51 23.75
N GLU A 354 0.20 -18.58 24.67
CA GLU A 354 -1.13 -18.18 25.16
C GLU A 354 -1.74 -17.04 24.34
N GLY A 355 -0.98 -16.42 23.43
CA GLY A 355 -1.37 -15.31 22.58
C GLY A 355 -1.16 -13.95 23.22
N ASP A 356 -0.32 -13.85 24.26
CA ASP A 356 0.09 -12.60 24.85
C ASP A 356 1.31 -12.02 24.14
N LEU A 357 1.42 -10.69 24.10
CA LEU A 357 2.45 -9.99 23.35
C LEU A 357 3.60 -9.53 24.26
N TRP A 358 4.81 -9.80 23.81
CA TRP A 358 6.04 -9.38 24.48
C TRP A 358 6.79 -8.38 23.60
N PHE A 359 7.20 -7.28 24.19
CA PHE A 359 7.92 -6.20 23.52
C PHE A 359 9.28 -5.99 24.15
N GLY A 360 10.36 -6.26 23.41
CA GLY A 360 11.71 -5.82 23.78
C GLY A 360 11.88 -4.37 23.35
N THR A 361 12.26 -3.50 24.26
CA THR A 361 12.35 -2.07 24.00
C THR A 361 13.72 -1.49 24.34
N SER A 362 13.92 -0.21 24.06
CA SER A 362 15.13 0.51 24.48
C SER A 362 15.17 0.84 25.98
N ASN A 363 14.12 0.49 26.74
CA ASN A 363 14.09 0.63 28.21
C ASN A 363 13.36 -0.53 28.89
N GLY A 364 13.82 -1.76 28.68
CA GLY A 364 13.23 -2.93 29.30
C GLY A 364 12.30 -3.70 28.37
N ILE A 365 11.47 -4.54 28.97
CA ILE A 365 10.56 -5.45 28.29
C ILE A 365 9.15 -5.20 28.80
N SER A 366 8.16 -5.18 27.91
CA SER A 366 6.74 -5.16 28.25
C SER A 366 6.07 -6.46 27.85
N LEU A 367 5.20 -6.96 28.72
CA LEU A 367 4.24 -8.02 28.45
C LEU A 367 2.83 -7.40 28.43
N TYR A 368 2.10 -7.62 27.36
CA TYR A 368 0.69 -7.29 27.21
C TYR A 368 -0.16 -8.55 27.25
N ASN A 369 -1.03 -8.66 28.25
CA ASN A 369 -1.98 -9.76 28.30
C ASN A 369 -3.17 -9.49 27.37
N SER A 370 -3.29 -10.28 26.33
CA SER A 370 -4.29 -10.08 25.27
C SER A 370 -5.74 -10.28 25.71
N LYS A 371 -5.95 -11.04 26.80
CA LYS A 371 -7.27 -11.34 27.34
C LYS A 371 -7.77 -10.27 28.30
N THR A 372 -6.87 -9.75 29.15
CA THR A 372 -7.22 -8.79 30.22
C THR A 372 -6.89 -7.35 29.86
N GLY A 373 -6.04 -7.12 28.86
CA GLY A 373 -5.50 -5.80 28.53
C GLY A 373 -4.46 -5.25 29.51
N GLN A 374 -3.98 -6.08 30.45
CA GLN A 374 -3.02 -5.65 31.46
C GLN A 374 -1.58 -5.68 30.95
N TRP A 375 -0.77 -4.75 31.46
CA TRP A 375 0.64 -4.64 31.14
C TRP A 375 1.52 -4.99 32.35
N HIS A 376 2.63 -5.68 32.09
CA HIS A 376 3.71 -5.90 33.02
C HIS A 376 5.05 -5.47 32.42
N SER A 377 5.93 -4.89 33.23
CA SER A 377 7.25 -4.42 32.78
C SER A 377 8.36 -5.14 33.50
N PHE A 378 9.42 -5.51 32.77
CA PHE A 378 10.60 -6.20 33.28
C PHE A 378 11.87 -5.45 32.87
N LEU A 379 12.91 -5.56 33.65
CA LEU A 379 14.28 -5.15 33.31
C LEU A 379 14.38 -3.71 32.84
N SER A 380 13.48 -2.83 33.29
CA SER A 380 13.51 -1.41 33.00
C SER A 380 14.35 -0.60 33.99
N SER A 381 14.66 0.64 33.63
CA SER A 381 15.31 1.59 34.52
C SER A 381 14.50 1.89 35.78
N PHE A 382 13.20 1.62 35.78
CA PHE A 382 12.29 1.91 36.88
C PHE A 382 12.19 0.78 37.91
N ASN A 383 12.41 -0.48 37.50
CA ASN A 383 12.24 -1.63 38.40
C ASN A 383 13.55 -2.19 38.97
N HIS A 384 14.70 -1.59 38.69
CA HIS A 384 16.02 -1.87 39.25
C HIS A 384 16.46 -3.35 39.23
N GLN A 385 15.90 -4.16 38.34
CA GLN A 385 16.23 -5.59 38.20
C GLN A 385 17.60 -5.84 37.57
N LEU A 386 18.16 -4.83 36.88
CA LEU A 386 19.47 -4.90 36.25
C LEU A 386 20.54 -4.26 37.11
N LYS A 387 21.69 -4.94 37.21
CA LYS A 387 22.92 -4.37 37.80
C LYS A 387 23.61 -3.41 36.83
N ASP A 388 23.49 -3.63 35.53
CA ASP A 388 24.03 -2.80 34.45
C ASP A 388 23.02 -1.72 34.08
N LYS A 389 23.52 -0.54 33.65
CA LYS A 389 22.67 0.60 33.25
C LYS A 389 22.02 0.47 31.85
N ASN A 390 22.28 -0.63 31.15
CA ASN A 390 21.75 -0.80 29.78
C ASN A 390 20.53 -1.71 29.76
N HIS A 391 19.39 -1.14 29.44
CA HIS A 391 18.07 -1.77 29.46
C HIS A 391 17.52 -2.06 28.06
N ILE A 392 18.38 -2.08 27.03
CA ILE A 392 17.97 -2.29 25.64
C ILE A 392 17.89 -3.78 25.35
N PHE A 393 16.70 -4.29 24.96
CA PHE A 393 16.46 -5.68 24.58
C PHE A 393 16.06 -5.75 23.10
N ILE A 394 16.86 -6.46 22.30
CA ILE A 394 16.79 -6.46 20.83
C ILE A 394 16.34 -7.79 20.23
N THR A 395 16.17 -8.84 21.04
CA THR A 395 15.61 -10.11 20.64
C THR A 395 14.88 -10.79 21.80
N LEU A 396 13.80 -11.50 21.49
CA LEU A 396 12.99 -12.27 22.41
C LEU A 396 12.69 -13.65 21.80
N CYS A 397 12.65 -14.69 22.61
CA CYS A 397 12.28 -16.04 22.19
C CYS A 397 11.57 -16.79 23.31
N GLU A 398 10.38 -17.35 23.06
CA GLU A 398 9.76 -18.30 23.98
C GLU A 398 10.43 -19.68 23.81
N VAL A 399 11.24 -20.05 24.80
CA VAL A 399 12.02 -21.30 24.77
C VAL A 399 11.27 -22.50 25.33
N ALA A 400 10.34 -22.25 26.25
CA ALA A 400 9.36 -23.21 26.77
C ALA A 400 8.07 -22.43 27.09
N PRO A 401 6.91 -23.08 27.24
CA PRO A 401 5.67 -22.42 27.58
C PRO A 401 5.83 -21.48 28.79
N GLY A 402 5.60 -20.19 28.59
CA GLY A 402 5.75 -19.15 29.61
C GLY A 402 7.19 -18.80 30.01
N ILE A 403 8.22 -19.35 29.36
CA ILE A 403 9.63 -19.02 29.63
C ILE A 403 10.21 -18.25 28.43
N ILE A 404 10.45 -16.97 28.65
CA ILE A 404 10.98 -16.07 27.61
C ILE A 404 12.48 -15.83 27.85
N TRP A 405 13.28 -16.04 26.81
CA TRP A 405 14.66 -15.57 26.77
C TRP A 405 14.71 -14.23 26.08
N ALA A 406 15.37 -13.28 26.71
CA ALA A 406 15.54 -11.92 26.22
C ALA A 406 17.02 -11.61 26.03
N GLY A 407 17.40 -11.25 24.81
CA GLY A 407 18.77 -10.86 24.45
C GLY A 407 18.95 -9.35 24.47
N GLY A 408 19.94 -8.88 25.23
CA GLY A 408 20.25 -7.47 25.38
C GLY A 408 21.32 -6.95 24.42
N TYR A 409 21.30 -5.64 24.18
CA TYR A 409 22.32 -4.96 23.38
C TYR A 409 23.72 -5.04 24.00
N THR A 410 23.83 -4.94 25.34
CA THR A 410 25.09 -5.10 26.08
C THR A 410 24.92 -5.84 27.39
N SER A 411 23.74 -6.37 27.66
CA SER A 411 23.36 -6.97 28.95
C SER A 411 23.33 -8.50 28.97
N GLY A 412 23.60 -9.16 27.82
CA GLY A 412 23.58 -10.62 27.73
C GLY A 412 22.19 -11.20 27.62
N ILE A 413 21.94 -12.39 28.16
CA ILE A 413 20.65 -13.09 28.09
C ILE A 413 19.99 -13.11 29.45
N TYR A 414 18.71 -12.81 29.52
CA TYR A 414 17.84 -12.97 30.68
C TYR A 414 16.73 -13.97 30.38
N LYS A 415 16.39 -14.76 31.39
CA LYS A 415 15.21 -15.65 31.38
C LYS A 415 14.13 -15.00 32.21
N ILE A 416 12.94 -14.95 31.68
CA ILE A 416 11.75 -14.42 32.34
C ILE A 416 10.72 -15.54 32.41
N ASN A 417 10.25 -15.81 33.64
CA ASN A 417 9.12 -16.71 33.85
C ASN A 417 7.85 -15.88 33.94
N LYS A 418 6.91 -16.11 33.03
CA LYS A 418 5.64 -15.39 32.91
C LYS A 418 4.74 -15.60 34.12
N GLU A 419 4.67 -16.82 34.64
CA GLU A 419 3.76 -17.20 35.72
C GLU A 419 4.21 -16.60 37.06
N THR A 420 5.51 -16.70 37.38
CA THR A 420 6.09 -16.18 38.64
C THR A 420 6.55 -14.73 38.54
N LEU A 421 6.54 -14.14 37.34
CA LEU A 421 7.11 -12.82 37.03
C LEU A 421 8.59 -12.68 37.45
N SER A 422 9.29 -13.81 37.60
CA SER A 422 10.69 -13.80 38.00
C SER A 422 11.62 -13.62 36.82
N VAL A 423 12.79 -13.03 37.13
CA VAL A 423 13.83 -12.72 36.13
C VAL A 423 15.15 -13.29 36.61
N GLU A 424 15.85 -14.03 35.75
CA GLU A 424 17.15 -14.62 36.02
C GLU A 424 18.15 -14.27 34.91
N TYR A 425 19.38 -13.90 35.28
CA TYR A 425 20.48 -13.75 34.33
C TYR A 425 20.99 -15.12 33.88
N PHE A 426 20.99 -15.39 32.56
CA PHE A 426 21.52 -16.62 32.01
C PHE A 426 23.04 -16.52 31.79
N SER A 427 23.83 -17.25 32.56
CA SER A 427 25.27 -17.35 32.36
C SER A 427 25.62 -18.66 31.62
N PRO A 428 26.10 -18.60 30.37
CA PRO A 428 26.51 -19.81 29.65
C PRO A 428 27.69 -20.55 30.29
N TYR A 429 28.43 -19.94 31.18
CA TYR A 429 29.52 -20.61 31.94
C TYR A 429 29.03 -21.76 32.82
N LEU A 430 27.75 -21.75 33.17
CA LEU A 430 27.18 -22.79 34.04
C LEU A 430 26.87 -24.07 33.31
N LEU A 431 26.82 -24.03 31.95
CA LEU A 431 26.41 -25.16 31.10
C LEU A 431 27.57 -26.01 30.57
N SER A 432 28.81 -25.56 30.62
CA SER A 432 29.93 -26.32 30.07
C SER A 432 31.25 -25.87 30.65
N HIS A 433 32.21 -26.81 30.78
CA HIS A 433 33.60 -26.54 31.13
C HIS A 433 34.37 -25.82 29.99
N VAL A 434 33.66 -25.32 28.96
CA VAL A 434 34.25 -24.59 27.84
C VAL A 434 34.45 -23.14 28.27
N ASN A 435 35.65 -22.62 28.06
CA ASN A 435 36.01 -21.23 28.35
C ASN A 435 35.32 -20.26 27.37
N MET A 436 34.00 -20.09 27.51
CA MET A 436 33.20 -19.21 26.69
C MET A 436 33.28 -17.77 27.20
N ARG A 437 33.74 -16.83 26.39
CA ARG A 437 33.61 -15.41 26.71
C ARG A 437 32.11 -15.06 26.74
N PRO A 438 31.62 -14.32 27.75
CA PRO A 438 30.24 -13.86 27.78
C PRO A 438 30.04 -12.90 26.60
N ASP A 439 29.16 -13.29 25.69
CA ASP A 439 28.68 -12.37 24.68
C ASP A 439 27.58 -11.53 25.32
N LYS A 440 27.84 -10.25 25.47
CA LYS A 440 26.86 -9.31 26.02
C LYS A 440 25.92 -8.75 24.96
N TYR A 441 26.34 -8.81 23.71
CA TYR A 441 25.56 -8.36 22.55
C TYR A 441 24.87 -9.56 21.90
N ILE A 442 23.59 -9.72 22.18
CA ILE A 442 22.79 -10.84 21.70
C ILE A 442 21.81 -10.30 20.65
N ARG A 443 22.03 -10.69 19.40
CA ARG A 443 21.28 -10.14 18.29
C ARG A 443 20.09 -10.99 17.86
N ASP A 444 20.24 -12.31 18.00
CA ASP A 444 19.18 -13.25 17.68
C ASP A 444 19.20 -14.44 18.62
N ILE A 445 18.01 -14.91 19.01
CA ILE A 445 17.78 -16.11 19.80
C ILE A 445 16.66 -16.89 19.14
N VAL A 446 16.93 -18.15 18.80
CA VAL A 446 15.97 -19.02 18.12
C VAL A 446 15.94 -20.39 18.77
N LYS A 447 14.75 -20.97 18.98
CA LYS A 447 14.56 -22.36 19.32
C LYS A 447 14.35 -23.17 18.05
N ASP A 448 15.15 -24.21 17.85
CA ASP A 448 15.01 -25.11 16.71
C ASP A 448 13.96 -26.23 16.94
N SER A 449 13.65 -26.98 15.90
CA SER A 449 12.67 -28.09 15.93
C SER A 449 13.08 -29.25 16.83
N ARG A 450 14.36 -29.32 17.25
CA ARG A 450 14.89 -30.30 18.19
C ARG A 450 14.84 -29.84 19.66
N GLY A 451 14.40 -28.58 19.88
CA GLY A 451 14.36 -27.98 21.22
C GLY A 451 15.64 -27.28 21.65
N HIS A 452 16.69 -27.28 20.82
CA HIS A 452 17.91 -26.54 21.13
C HIS A 452 17.72 -25.03 20.95
N ILE A 453 18.42 -24.26 21.77
CA ILE A 453 18.37 -22.81 21.73
C ILE A 453 19.65 -22.29 21.06
N TRP A 454 19.48 -21.55 19.98
CA TRP A 454 20.56 -20.91 19.25
C TRP A 454 20.66 -19.45 19.65
N SER A 455 21.88 -18.96 19.83
CA SER A 455 22.14 -17.56 20.13
C SER A 455 23.31 -17.04 19.30
N GLY A 456 23.09 -15.89 18.66
CA GLY A 456 24.07 -15.21 17.84
C GLY A 456 24.21 -13.74 18.19
N GLY A 457 25.41 -13.22 18.00
CA GLY A 457 25.73 -11.82 18.25
C GLY A 457 27.07 -11.46 17.66
N TYR A 458 27.89 -10.70 18.37
CA TYR A 458 29.22 -10.29 17.89
C TYR A 458 30.19 -11.46 17.74
N TYR A 459 30.16 -12.37 18.74
CA TYR A 459 31.12 -13.47 18.84
C TYR A 459 30.41 -14.80 18.66
N ASN A 460 30.94 -15.66 17.84
CA ASN A 460 30.59 -17.04 17.63
C ASN A 460 29.13 -17.43 17.85
N LEU A 461 28.58 -18.14 16.91
CA LEU A 461 27.29 -18.80 17.06
C LEU A 461 27.35 -19.84 18.19
N LYS A 462 26.32 -19.90 19.05
CA LYS A 462 26.18 -20.80 20.18
C LYS A 462 24.88 -21.58 20.06
N CYS A 463 24.92 -22.86 20.43
CA CYS A 463 23.77 -23.74 20.55
C CYS A 463 23.73 -24.31 21.95
N PHE A 464 22.60 -24.19 22.64
CA PHE A 464 22.37 -24.68 24.01
C PHE A 464 21.36 -25.82 23.96
N ASP A 465 21.72 -26.94 24.57
CA ASP A 465 20.82 -28.04 24.87
C ASP A 465 20.50 -27.97 26.37
N LEU A 466 19.27 -27.61 26.69
CA LEU A 466 18.82 -27.45 28.08
C LEU A 466 18.49 -28.79 28.76
N GLU A 467 18.21 -29.86 27.98
CA GLU A 467 17.93 -31.18 28.53
C GLU A 467 19.23 -31.86 29.04
N THR A 468 20.28 -31.77 28.24
CA THR A 468 21.60 -32.32 28.60
C THR A 468 22.47 -31.33 29.38
N ASN A 469 21.99 -30.10 29.58
CA ASN A 469 22.72 -29.01 30.19
C ASN A 469 24.08 -28.76 29.52
N SER A 470 24.12 -28.81 28.20
CA SER A 470 25.34 -28.66 27.41
C SER A 470 25.27 -27.48 26.44
N ALA A 471 26.42 -27.03 25.97
CA ALA A 471 26.51 -25.98 24.97
C ALA A 471 27.60 -26.27 23.94
N ARG A 472 27.33 -25.97 22.69
CA ARG A 472 28.25 -26.06 21.56
C ARG A 472 28.54 -24.69 20.97
N LEU A 473 29.82 -24.44 20.71
CA LEU A 473 30.31 -23.23 20.07
C LEU A 473 30.67 -23.55 18.60
N TYR A 474 30.37 -22.60 17.69
CA TYR A 474 30.75 -22.68 16.28
C TYR A 474 31.75 -21.57 15.96
N PRO A 475 33.09 -21.84 16.08
CA PRO A 475 34.14 -20.86 15.85
C PRO A 475 34.13 -20.37 14.39
N GLY A 476 34.39 -19.08 14.18
CA GLY A 476 34.45 -18.48 12.85
C GLY A 476 33.16 -17.89 12.34
N LEU A 477 31.99 -18.34 12.83
CA LEU A 477 30.71 -17.68 12.56
C LEU A 477 30.52 -16.53 13.54
N ASN A 478 30.83 -15.32 13.09
CA ASN A 478 30.78 -14.08 13.89
C ASN A 478 29.81 -13.07 13.28
N SER A 479 29.51 -12.02 14.04
CA SER A 479 28.61 -10.93 13.62
C SER A 479 27.26 -11.45 13.10
N ILE A 480 26.72 -12.43 13.84
CA ILE A 480 25.45 -13.09 13.50
C ILE A 480 24.33 -12.06 13.59
N THR A 481 23.45 -12.05 12.60
CA THR A 481 22.35 -11.12 12.50
C THR A 481 20.98 -11.79 12.46
N SER A 482 20.91 -13.01 11.90
CA SER A 482 19.68 -13.79 11.81
C SER A 482 20.00 -15.27 11.75
N ILE A 483 19.20 -16.08 12.44
CA ILE A 483 19.34 -17.54 12.51
C ILE A 483 18.01 -18.15 12.13
N VAL A 484 17.98 -19.05 11.14
CA VAL A 484 16.75 -19.70 10.68
C VAL A 484 17.01 -21.17 10.39
N GLU A 485 16.12 -22.04 10.88
CA GLU A 485 16.17 -23.46 10.55
C GLU A 485 15.77 -23.67 9.09
N LYS A 486 16.65 -24.32 8.30
CA LYS A 486 16.35 -24.75 6.95
C LYS A 486 15.62 -26.09 6.94
N ASP A 487 16.18 -27.04 7.65
CA ASP A 487 15.67 -28.41 7.78
C ASP A 487 16.24 -29.07 9.04
N LYS A 488 15.94 -30.36 9.26
CA LYS A 488 16.38 -31.10 10.45
C LYS A 488 17.89 -31.08 10.68
N ASP A 489 18.69 -30.92 9.64
CA ASP A 489 20.15 -31.05 9.72
C ASP A 489 20.88 -29.72 9.48
N ASN A 490 20.21 -28.73 8.94
CA ASN A 490 20.85 -27.52 8.48
C ASN A 490 20.18 -26.25 9.00
N MET A 491 21.02 -25.23 9.26
CA MET A 491 20.62 -23.88 9.66
C MET A 491 21.13 -22.85 8.67
N TRP A 492 20.32 -21.88 8.32
CA TRP A 492 20.74 -20.65 7.64
C TRP A 492 21.25 -19.65 8.65
N ILE A 493 22.42 -19.10 8.41
CA ILE A 493 23.05 -18.13 9.28
C ILE A 493 23.34 -16.86 8.46
N GLY A 494 22.58 -15.81 8.75
CA GLY A 494 22.81 -14.46 8.24
C GLY A 494 23.82 -13.73 9.09
N THR A 495 24.76 -13.06 8.44
CA THR A 495 25.82 -12.30 9.12
C THR A 495 25.98 -10.91 8.51
N ALA A 496 26.80 -10.06 9.15
CA ALA A 496 27.23 -8.80 8.57
C ALA A 496 28.11 -8.96 7.31
N ALA A 497 28.56 -10.19 7.02
CA ALA A 497 29.48 -10.51 5.91
C ALA A 497 28.88 -11.51 4.90
N GLY A 498 27.59 -11.83 4.99
CA GLY A 498 26.90 -12.69 4.03
C GLY A 498 26.14 -13.85 4.65
N LEU A 499 25.75 -14.81 3.82
CA LEU A 499 24.93 -15.97 4.14
C LEU A 499 25.79 -17.22 4.27
N TYR A 500 25.50 -18.00 5.31
CA TYR A 500 26.12 -19.30 5.53
C TYR A 500 25.06 -20.40 5.71
N LEU A 501 25.36 -21.59 5.21
CA LEU A 501 24.64 -22.82 5.51
C LEU A 501 25.47 -23.66 6.49
N LEU A 502 24.93 -23.90 7.67
CA LEU A 502 25.57 -24.68 8.73
C LEU A 502 24.91 -26.06 8.82
N ASN A 503 25.70 -27.12 8.76
CA ASN A 503 25.26 -28.45 9.16
C ASN A 503 25.42 -28.58 10.70
N ARG A 504 24.30 -28.67 11.41
CA ARG A 504 24.30 -28.67 12.88
C ARG A 504 24.81 -29.99 13.51
N ASN A 505 24.84 -31.09 12.74
CA ASN A 505 25.34 -32.37 13.24
C ASN A 505 26.88 -32.40 13.18
N THR A 506 27.45 -32.07 12.02
CA THR A 506 28.92 -32.06 11.84
C THR A 506 29.56 -30.77 12.39
N GLY A 507 28.88 -29.65 12.32
CA GLY A 507 29.39 -28.32 12.65
C GLY A 507 30.12 -27.65 11.51
N GLU A 508 30.15 -28.26 10.33
CA GLU A 508 30.68 -27.67 9.11
C GLU A 508 29.75 -26.61 8.57
N TYR A 509 30.27 -25.53 8.05
CA TYR A 509 29.50 -24.48 7.43
C TYR A 509 30.08 -24.03 6.09
N GLN A 510 29.22 -23.67 5.16
CA GLN A 510 29.55 -23.22 3.82
C GLN A 510 29.06 -21.79 3.61
N TYR A 511 29.90 -20.94 3.03
CA TYR A 511 29.49 -19.63 2.53
C TYR A 511 28.64 -19.78 1.26
N ILE A 512 27.53 -19.06 1.18
CA ILE A 512 26.69 -19.00 -0.01
C ILE A 512 27.03 -17.71 -0.75
N GLU A 513 27.63 -17.86 -1.91
CA GLU A 513 28.02 -16.74 -2.74
C GLU A 513 26.79 -16.08 -3.36
N MET A 514 26.64 -14.78 -3.10
CA MET A 514 25.61 -13.95 -3.69
C MET A 514 26.21 -13.16 -4.86
N GLU A 515 25.46 -13.01 -5.95
CA GLU A 515 25.95 -12.38 -7.21
C GLU A 515 26.54 -10.97 -7.02
N ILE A 516 26.10 -10.26 -5.99
CA ILE A 516 26.54 -8.88 -5.67
C ILE A 516 27.70 -8.82 -4.67
N GLY A 517 28.27 -9.97 -4.29
CA GLY A 517 29.39 -10.04 -3.34
C GLY A 517 28.97 -9.96 -1.86
N ILE A 518 29.88 -9.48 -1.00
CA ILE A 518 29.67 -9.43 0.46
C ILE A 518 28.52 -8.48 0.80
N THR A 519 27.48 -9.03 1.39
CA THR A 519 26.26 -8.29 1.71
C THR A 519 25.89 -8.43 3.18
N TYR A 520 25.58 -7.31 3.83
CA TYR A 520 25.09 -7.31 5.20
C TYR A 520 23.64 -7.78 5.25
N ILE A 521 23.40 -8.97 5.80
CA ILE A 521 22.07 -9.54 5.97
C ILE A 521 21.46 -9.00 7.28
N ASN A 522 20.22 -8.51 7.19
CA ASN A 522 19.47 -8.07 8.36
C ASN A 522 18.58 -9.17 8.91
N THR A 523 17.91 -9.91 8.03
CA THR A 523 16.87 -10.87 8.39
C THR A 523 16.80 -11.98 7.34
N LEU A 524 16.39 -13.16 7.77
CA LEU A 524 16.13 -14.32 6.94
C LEU A 524 14.72 -14.85 7.22
N TYR A 525 14.07 -15.37 6.19
CA TYR A 525 12.83 -16.12 6.32
C TYR A 525 12.84 -17.34 5.38
N GLN A 526 12.72 -18.55 5.95
CA GLN A 526 12.59 -19.80 5.22
C GLN A 526 11.12 -20.08 4.96
N ALA A 527 10.72 -20.08 3.70
CA ALA A 527 9.34 -20.35 3.30
C ALA A 527 9.10 -21.87 3.14
N ASP A 528 7.84 -22.30 3.31
CA ASP A 528 7.42 -23.72 3.20
C ASP A 528 7.67 -24.31 1.81
N ASN A 529 7.68 -23.47 0.77
CA ASN A 529 7.99 -23.87 -0.60
C ASN A 529 9.50 -24.10 -0.87
N GLY A 530 10.34 -23.98 0.17
CA GLY A 530 11.79 -24.17 0.09
C GLY A 530 12.60 -22.94 -0.29
N LEU A 531 11.98 -21.82 -0.64
CA LEU A 531 12.66 -20.57 -0.94
C LEU A 531 13.12 -19.86 0.33
N LEU A 532 14.31 -19.25 0.28
CA LEU A 532 14.84 -18.42 1.34
C LEU A 532 14.73 -16.94 0.96
N TYR A 533 14.02 -16.15 1.75
CA TYR A 533 13.95 -14.71 1.62
C TYR A 533 15.03 -14.06 2.47
N ILE A 534 15.81 -13.15 1.89
CA ILE A 534 16.99 -12.54 2.49
C ILE A 534 16.82 -11.03 2.46
N GLY A 535 16.58 -10.42 3.61
CA GLY A 535 16.50 -8.98 3.77
C GLY A 535 17.86 -8.37 4.10
N THR A 536 18.27 -7.35 3.35
CA THR A 536 19.61 -6.77 3.44
C THR A 536 19.62 -5.36 4.04
N ASN A 537 20.80 -4.89 4.41
CA ASN A 537 21.03 -3.53 4.91
C ASN A 537 21.41 -2.58 3.78
N GLY A 538 20.50 -2.34 2.82
CA GLY A 538 20.69 -1.37 1.76
C GLY A 538 20.74 -1.92 0.33
N MET A 539 20.60 -3.26 0.16
CA MET A 539 20.58 -3.90 -1.17
C MET A 539 19.20 -4.52 -1.51
N GLY A 540 18.14 -4.17 -0.77
CA GLY A 540 16.81 -4.72 -1.00
C GLY A 540 16.62 -6.13 -0.48
N VAL A 541 15.80 -6.92 -1.17
CA VAL A 541 15.46 -8.30 -0.82
C VAL A 541 15.90 -9.26 -1.92
N PHE A 542 16.50 -10.38 -1.50
CA PHE A 542 16.83 -11.51 -2.38
C PHE A 542 15.93 -12.69 -2.04
N ILE A 543 15.53 -13.43 -3.06
CA ILE A 543 14.82 -14.69 -2.94
C ILE A 543 15.74 -15.76 -3.51
N TYR A 544 16.25 -16.62 -2.65
CA TYR A 544 17.17 -17.70 -3.01
C TYR A 544 16.46 -19.03 -3.14
N ASN A 545 16.64 -19.69 -4.27
CA ASN A 545 16.22 -21.07 -4.47
C ASN A 545 17.41 -22.01 -4.22
N PRO A 546 17.42 -22.79 -3.13
CA PRO A 546 18.54 -23.69 -2.82
C PRO A 546 18.65 -24.92 -3.76
N GLN A 547 17.61 -25.24 -4.53
CA GLN A 547 17.59 -26.42 -5.42
C GLN A 547 18.41 -26.17 -6.68
N ASP A 548 18.22 -25.03 -7.31
CA ASP A 548 18.92 -24.62 -8.54
C ASP A 548 20.01 -23.59 -8.30
N LYS A 549 20.15 -23.10 -7.05
CA LYS A 549 21.11 -22.08 -6.60
C LYS A 549 20.96 -20.73 -7.30
N THR A 550 19.72 -20.38 -7.66
CA THR A 550 19.41 -19.10 -8.31
C THR A 550 18.92 -18.06 -7.31
N PHE A 551 19.10 -16.79 -7.66
CA PHE A 551 18.62 -15.64 -6.91
C PHE A 551 17.67 -14.79 -7.77
N GLU A 552 16.54 -14.37 -7.19
CA GLU A 552 15.79 -13.21 -7.66
C GLU A 552 16.14 -12.03 -6.75
N HIS A 553 16.31 -10.84 -7.32
CA HIS A 553 16.73 -9.65 -6.59
C HIS A 553 15.80 -8.48 -6.86
N TYR A 554 15.22 -7.91 -5.80
CA TYR A 554 14.32 -6.76 -5.85
C TYR A 554 14.86 -5.61 -4.99
N PHE A 555 14.91 -4.42 -5.58
CA PHE A 555 15.34 -3.18 -4.94
C PHE A 555 14.54 -1.99 -5.51
N SER A 556 14.70 -0.79 -4.93
CA SER A 556 13.88 0.38 -5.25
C SER A 556 13.89 0.80 -6.72
N ASP A 557 14.99 0.51 -7.45
CA ASP A 557 15.14 0.94 -8.85
C ASP A 557 14.53 -0.05 -9.85
N ASN A 558 14.29 -1.31 -9.45
CA ASN A 558 13.69 -2.33 -10.32
C ASN A 558 12.31 -2.81 -9.83
N SER A 559 11.82 -2.27 -8.74
CA SER A 559 10.54 -2.66 -8.15
C SER A 559 9.92 -1.50 -7.36
N ALA A 560 8.66 -1.67 -6.93
CA ALA A 560 7.99 -0.70 -6.06
C ALA A 560 8.40 -0.82 -4.57
N LEU A 561 9.52 -1.44 -4.24
CA LEU A 561 10.05 -1.52 -2.89
C LEU A 561 10.41 -0.12 -2.36
N VAL A 562 9.82 0.31 -1.22
CA VAL A 562 9.97 1.69 -0.71
C VAL A 562 11.32 2.01 -0.07
N SER A 563 12.12 0.99 0.24
CA SER A 563 13.50 1.15 0.74
C SER A 563 14.29 -0.13 0.55
N ASN A 564 15.57 0.03 0.21
CA ASN A 564 16.52 -1.08 0.07
C ASN A 564 17.03 -1.64 1.41
N ARG A 565 16.64 -1.00 2.53
CA ARG A 565 16.96 -1.48 3.87
C ARG A 565 15.79 -2.26 4.45
N ILE A 566 15.91 -3.59 4.46
CA ILE A 566 14.89 -4.50 4.97
C ILE A 566 15.25 -4.90 6.39
N PHE A 567 14.35 -4.70 7.34
CA PHE A 567 14.61 -5.03 8.75
C PHE A 567 14.04 -6.39 9.16
N THR A 568 12.84 -6.74 8.68
CA THR A 568 12.16 -7.97 9.03
C THR A 568 11.35 -8.48 7.85
N ILE A 569 11.26 -9.79 7.70
CA ILE A 569 10.45 -10.48 6.69
C ILE A 569 9.51 -11.45 7.38
N LEU A 570 8.21 -11.38 7.07
CA LEU A 570 7.16 -12.19 7.67
C LEU A 570 6.23 -12.77 6.63
N PRO A 571 5.82 -14.05 6.77
CA PRO A 571 4.76 -14.62 5.93
C PRO A 571 3.39 -14.09 6.33
N GLU A 572 2.48 -14.01 5.38
CA GLU A 572 1.04 -13.82 5.60
C GLU A 572 0.25 -15.05 5.15
N VAL A 573 -0.99 -15.19 5.65
CA VAL A 573 -1.82 -16.41 5.51
C VAL A 573 -2.07 -16.84 4.06
N ASP A 574 -2.06 -15.93 3.11
CA ASP A 574 -2.39 -16.16 1.70
C ASP A 574 -1.17 -16.24 0.76
N GLY A 575 0.03 -16.45 1.34
CA GLY A 575 1.28 -16.56 0.58
C GLY A 575 1.91 -15.21 0.23
N ARG A 576 1.41 -14.11 0.76
CA ARG A 576 2.09 -12.80 0.71
C ARG A 576 3.23 -12.76 1.71
N ILE A 577 4.21 -11.91 1.43
CA ILE A 577 5.37 -11.67 2.30
C ILE A 577 5.36 -10.22 2.73
N MET A 578 5.28 -9.99 4.04
CA MET A 578 5.37 -8.66 4.62
C MET A 578 6.82 -8.34 4.98
N MET A 579 7.25 -7.14 4.69
CA MET A 579 8.60 -6.66 4.97
C MET A 579 8.53 -5.30 5.66
N SER A 580 9.19 -5.17 6.81
CA SER A 580 9.42 -3.84 7.38
C SER A 580 10.68 -3.24 6.78
N THR A 581 10.60 -1.97 6.40
CA THR A 581 11.70 -1.24 5.77
C THR A 581 11.97 0.07 6.51
N GLU A 582 13.03 0.80 6.16
CA GLU A 582 13.33 2.10 6.75
C GLU A 582 12.21 3.14 6.52
N ASN A 583 11.46 3.00 5.42
CA ASN A 583 10.47 4.00 4.98
C ASN A 583 9.02 3.51 5.05
N GLY A 584 8.77 2.37 5.67
CA GLY A 584 7.43 1.82 5.78
C GLY A 584 7.38 0.30 5.75
N ILE A 585 6.20 -0.23 5.52
CA ILE A 585 5.95 -1.66 5.38
C ILE A 585 5.65 -1.94 3.91
N THR A 586 6.24 -2.99 3.38
CA THR A 586 6.00 -3.48 2.02
C THR A 586 5.41 -4.88 2.07
N CYS A 587 4.37 -5.14 1.31
CA CYS A 587 3.80 -6.46 1.07
C CYS A 587 4.20 -6.94 -0.33
N PHE A 588 4.83 -8.07 -0.43
CA PHE A 588 5.17 -8.73 -1.68
C PHE A 588 4.16 -9.84 -1.99
N HIS A 589 3.47 -9.73 -3.11
CA HIS A 589 2.58 -10.74 -3.64
C HIS A 589 3.41 -11.74 -4.47
N THR A 590 3.64 -12.92 -3.94
CA THR A 590 4.60 -13.86 -4.49
C THR A 590 4.21 -14.43 -5.86
N LYS A 591 2.92 -14.52 -6.16
CA LYS A 591 2.41 -15.05 -7.45
C LYS A 591 2.51 -14.01 -8.56
N GLU A 592 2.06 -12.81 -8.29
CA GLU A 592 2.02 -11.69 -9.24
C GLU A 592 3.36 -10.94 -9.31
N LYS A 593 4.26 -11.17 -8.36
CA LYS A 593 5.54 -10.44 -8.17
C LYS A 593 5.35 -8.93 -8.01
N ILE A 594 4.27 -8.52 -7.35
CA ILE A 594 3.87 -7.12 -7.14
C ILE A 594 4.15 -6.71 -5.71
N PHE A 595 4.62 -5.47 -5.52
CA PHE A 595 4.84 -4.85 -4.22
C PHE A 595 3.74 -3.85 -3.91
N ARG A 596 3.19 -3.90 -2.69
CA ARG A 596 2.25 -2.92 -2.13
C ARG A 596 2.84 -2.34 -0.86
N ASN A 597 2.68 -1.04 -0.67
CA ASN A 597 3.37 -0.31 0.38
C ASN A 597 2.41 0.38 1.33
N TRP A 598 2.84 0.51 2.59
CA TRP A 598 2.25 1.39 3.59
C TRP A 598 3.36 2.26 4.15
N THR A 599 3.25 3.55 3.93
CA THR A 599 4.22 4.54 4.38
C THR A 599 3.58 5.49 5.39
N ARG A 600 4.34 6.46 5.90
CA ARG A 600 3.81 7.56 6.73
C ARG A 600 2.60 8.21 6.07
N GLY A 601 2.60 8.22 4.79
CA GLY A 601 1.54 8.80 4.01
C GLY A 601 0.27 7.99 3.93
N GLU A 602 0.33 6.71 4.21
CA GLU A 602 -0.85 5.88 4.38
C GLU A 602 -1.22 5.70 5.85
N GLY A 603 -0.81 6.66 6.72
CA GLY A 603 -1.16 6.72 8.14
C GLY A 603 -0.36 5.80 9.05
N LEU A 604 0.70 5.17 8.56
CA LEU A 604 1.70 4.68 9.50
C LEU A 604 2.22 5.90 10.25
N LEU A 605 2.07 5.93 11.58
CA LEU A 605 2.70 6.96 12.39
C LEU A 605 4.18 7.06 11.99
N PRO A 606 4.84 8.22 12.20
CA PRO A 606 6.28 8.38 11.97
C PRO A 606 7.05 7.45 12.93
N ALA A 607 6.89 6.16 12.73
CA ALA A 607 7.65 5.12 13.35
C ALA A 607 8.86 4.93 12.44
N TYR A 608 10.01 5.33 12.89
CA TYR A 608 11.24 4.78 12.36
C TYR A 608 11.21 3.30 12.71
N PHE A 609 10.97 2.44 11.72
CA PHE A 609 11.14 1.01 11.91
C PHE A 609 12.61 0.79 12.21
N ILE A 610 12.90 0.47 13.46
CA ILE A 610 14.23 0.10 13.88
C ILE A 610 14.34 -1.41 13.67
N ARG A 611 15.53 -1.85 13.36
CA ARG A 611 15.90 -3.24 13.17
C ARG A 611 15.35 -4.12 14.30
N GLY A 612 14.60 -5.15 13.97
CA GLY A 612 14.00 -6.08 14.93
C GLY A 612 12.60 -5.74 15.46
N SER A 613 12.03 -4.61 15.05
CA SER A 613 10.75 -4.11 15.57
C SER A 613 9.50 -4.91 15.20
N ILE A 614 9.62 -5.97 14.37
CA ILE A 614 8.52 -6.88 14.06
C ILE A 614 9.08 -8.30 13.98
N GLN A 615 8.75 -9.15 14.94
CA GLN A 615 8.99 -10.60 14.87
C GLN A 615 7.70 -11.37 14.58
N ASN A 616 7.87 -12.53 14.01
CA ASN A 616 7.02 -13.37 13.18
C ASN A 616 5.54 -13.59 13.54
N VAL A 617 5.05 -13.29 14.73
CA VAL A 617 3.72 -13.79 15.13
C VAL A 617 2.75 -12.67 15.48
N ALA A 618 3.23 -11.58 16.03
CA ALA A 618 2.39 -10.49 16.52
C ALA A 618 1.65 -9.74 15.40
N TRP A 619 2.29 -9.56 14.24
CA TRP A 619 1.66 -8.88 13.10
C TRP A 619 0.50 -9.67 12.49
N THR A 620 0.70 -10.96 12.24
CA THR A 620 -0.32 -11.79 11.57
C THR A 620 -1.56 -11.99 12.46
N LYS A 621 -1.36 -12.22 13.76
CA LYS A 621 -2.47 -12.40 14.71
C LYS A 621 -3.09 -11.10 15.19
N CYS A 622 -2.35 -10.02 15.34
CA CYS A 622 -2.94 -8.70 15.55
C CYS A 622 -3.90 -8.34 14.41
N ARG A 623 -3.53 -8.62 13.16
CA ARG A 623 -4.41 -8.40 12.02
C ARG A 623 -5.61 -9.35 11.99
N THR A 624 -5.43 -10.64 12.30
CA THR A 624 -6.53 -11.63 12.29
C THR A 624 -7.50 -11.48 13.45
N LYS A 625 -7.06 -10.93 14.58
CA LYS A 625 -7.93 -10.71 15.76
C LYS A 625 -8.70 -9.39 15.69
N TYR A 626 -8.17 -8.38 14.99
CA TYR A 626 -8.74 -7.03 14.90
C TYR A 626 -9.11 -6.59 13.48
N VAL A 627 -8.68 -7.33 12.45
CA VAL A 627 -9.17 -7.19 11.07
C VAL A 627 -10.03 -8.42 10.79
N LYS A 628 -11.35 -8.29 10.93
CA LYS A 628 -12.26 -9.27 10.33
C LYS A 628 -11.91 -9.35 8.85
N PRO A 629 -11.68 -10.54 8.28
CA PRO A 629 -11.39 -10.66 6.87
C PRO A 629 -12.58 -10.11 6.08
N LEU A 630 -12.39 -9.00 5.40
CA LEU A 630 -13.20 -8.63 4.24
C LEU A 630 -12.75 -9.54 3.08
N VAL A 631 -12.96 -10.85 3.26
CA VAL A 631 -13.03 -11.80 2.17
C VAL A 631 -14.19 -12.70 2.52
N HIS A 632 -15.34 -12.37 1.97
CA HIS A 632 -16.34 -13.27 1.42
C HIS A 632 -17.63 -12.48 1.17
N ARG A 633 -17.79 -12.02 -0.03
CA ARG A 633 -18.84 -12.47 -0.98
C ARG A 633 -18.70 -11.70 -2.26
#